data_f534338c6a26ce93cfaf158753f74c34
#
_entry.id   f534338c6a26ce93cfaf158753f74c34
#
_cell.length_a   1.000
_cell.length_b   1.000
_cell.length_c   1.000
_cell.angle_alpha   90.00
_cell.angle_beta   90.00
_cell.angle_gamma   90.00
#
_symmetry.space_group_name_H-M   'P 1'
#
loop_
_entity.id
_entity.type
_entity.pdbx_description
1 polymer ?
#
loop_
_entity_poly.entity_id
_entity_poly.type
_entity_poly.pdbx_seq_one_letter_code
_entity_poly.pdbx_strand_id
1 'polypeptide(L)'
;MKRRDFIFQGSAGIFSTVATSSFTHSFPEPTEWQKDGLGSLGKIGILTPDFDPVPESEIRAMAPSGISIHSSRAKYIRNNPSSFVENVGNATALLARVNPKVILYAFISSSYTLGVQAEQELIQQLEKITNGIPVIVTSKAAIEAFRLFNARKIAVIHPPWFLNEVNSKGKTYFESQDFDVVFCNQLTPLRDFTELAPIDSLRSLL
;
A
#
# COMPACT_ATOMS: atom_id res chain seq x y z
N MET A 1 35.58 -20.35 13.15
CA MET A 1 35.83 -20.77 11.75
C MET A 1 36.60 -19.63 11.05
N LYS A 2 37.83 -19.90 10.66
CA LYS A 2 38.77 -18.89 10.11
C LYS A 2 38.36 -18.54 8.66
N ARG A 3 38.35 -17.23 8.35
CA ARG A 3 38.18 -16.72 6.98
C ARG A 3 39.38 -17.12 6.13
N ARG A 4 39.10 -17.64 4.92
CA ARG A 4 40.12 -17.98 3.92
C ARG A 4 40.54 -16.70 3.20
N ASP A 5 41.86 -16.40 3.28
CA ASP A 5 42.52 -15.39 2.48
C ASP A 5 42.66 -15.90 1.04
N PHE A 6 42.13 -15.14 0.08
CA PHE A 6 42.42 -15.35 -1.34
C PHE A 6 43.63 -14.50 -1.73
N ILE A 7 44.76 -15.15 -1.96
CA ILE A 7 45.95 -14.55 -2.53
C ILE A 7 45.84 -14.69 -4.05
N PHE A 8 45.85 -13.57 -4.77
CA PHE A 8 46.03 -13.54 -6.21
C PHE A 8 47.52 -13.26 -6.50
N GLN A 9 48.24 -14.26 -7.05
CA GLN A 9 49.51 -14.06 -7.71
C GLN A 9 49.26 -13.90 -9.22
N GLY A 10 49.74 -12.81 -9.79
CA GLY A 10 49.70 -12.56 -11.23
C GLY A 10 50.65 -11.45 -11.64
N SER A 11 51.78 -11.87 -12.10
CA SER A 11 52.84 -11.33 -13.01
C SER A 11 52.83 -9.85 -13.44
N ALA A 12 54.01 -9.29 -13.38
CA ALA A 12 54.51 -7.97 -13.78
C ALA A 12 54.23 -7.59 -15.25
N GLY A 13 54.00 -6.30 -15.45
CA GLY A 13 54.17 -5.67 -16.75
C GLY A 13 53.48 -4.31 -16.90
N ILE A 14 54.31 -3.29 -17.06
CA ILE A 14 54.02 -1.96 -17.65
C ILE A 14 53.46 -0.89 -16.74
N PHE A 15 54.31 0.00 -16.30
CA PHE A 15 54.02 1.27 -15.65
C PHE A 15 53.24 2.19 -16.61
N SER A 16 52.04 2.52 -16.26
CA SER A 16 51.35 3.73 -16.70
C SER A 16 50.90 4.46 -15.44
N THR A 17 51.49 5.63 -15.21
CA THR A 17 51.11 6.53 -14.12
C THR A 17 49.73 7.09 -14.37
N VAL A 18 48.70 6.41 -13.89
CA VAL A 18 47.38 6.98 -13.72
C VAL A 18 47.32 7.55 -12.31
N ALA A 19 47.13 8.87 -12.23
CA ALA A 19 46.85 9.54 -10.97
C ALA A 19 45.61 8.90 -10.31
N THR A 20 45.84 8.07 -9.32
CA THR A 20 44.77 7.55 -8.46
C THR A 20 44.31 8.67 -7.55
N SER A 21 43.26 9.38 -7.96
CA SER A 21 42.46 10.13 -7.00
C SER A 21 41.86 9.08 -6.05
N SER A 22 42.43 9.02 -4.85
CA SER A 22 41.88 8.18 -3.77
C SER A 22 40.51 8.72 -3.40
N PHE A 23 39.46 8.16 -4.00
CA PHE A 23 38.12 8.26 -3.44
C PHE A 23 38.12 7.46 -2.13
N THR A 24 38.51 8.11 -1.04
CA THR A 24 38.22 7.61 0.29
C THR A 24 36.69 7.79 0.50
N HIS A 25 35.91 6.84 -0.01
CA HIS A 25 34.60 6.63 0.53
C HIS A 25 34.81 6.12 1.96
N SER A 26 34.79 7.04 2.92
CA SER A 26 34.57 6.64 4.30
C SER A 26 33.13 6.11 4.37
N PHE A 27 32.96 4.79 4.29
CA PHE A 27 31.75 4.18 4.75
C PHE A 27 31.59 4.59 6.22
N PRO A 28 30.44 5.14 6.63
CA PRO A 28 30.21 5.39 8.04
C PRO A 28 30.49 4.06 8.78
N GLU A 29 31.25 4.13 9.88
CA GLU A 29 31.43 2.99 10.79
C GLU A 29 30.06 2.37 11.01
N PRO A 30 29.94 1.03 10.94
CA PRO A 30 28.67 0.39 11.22
C PRO A 30 28.24 0.84 12.63
N THR A 31 27.30 1.73 12.70
CA THR A 31 26.61 2.01 13.95
C THR A 31 26.23 0.67 14.57
N GLU A 32 26.49 0.49 15.88
CA GLU A 32 26.09 -0.71 16.61
C GLU A 32 24.72 -1.15 16.11
N TRP A 33 24.59 -2.43 15.73
CA TRP A 33 23.34 -2.98 15.23
C TRP A 33 22.26 -2.75 16.29
N GLN A 34 21.56 -1.66 16.16
CA GLN A 34 20.36 -1.44 16.95
C GLN A 34 19.30 -2.36 16.37
N LYS A 35 18.60 -3.07 17.24
CA LYS A 35 17.36 -3.71 16.85
C LYS A 35 16.54 -2.62 16.16
N ASP A 36 16.49 -2.67 14.84
CA ASP A 36 15.91 -1.65 13.98
C ASP A 36 14.42 -1.42 14.23
N GLY A 37 13.87 -2.11 15.23
CA GLY A 37 12.47 -2.08 15.56
C GLY A 37 11.57 -2.66 14.48
N LEU A 38 12.12 -3.32 13.44
CA LEU A 38 11.32 -3.94 12.39
C LEU A 38 10.32 -4.94 12.96
N GLY A 39 9.09 -4.44 13.19
CA GLY A 39 8.02 -5.24 13.75
C GLY A 39 8.10 -5.50 15.25
N SER A 40 8.93 -4.77 16.02
CA SER A 40 9.03 -4.92 17.47
C SER A 40 7.71 -4.60 18.21
N LEU A 41 6.95 -3.63 17.69
CA LEU A 41 5.60 -3.29 18.15
C LEU A 41 4.51 -4.06 17.40
N GLY A 42 4.76 -4.40 16.16
CA GLY A 42 3.82 -5.16 15.35
C GLY A 42 4.11 -5.12 13.87
N LYS A 43 3.35 -5.92 13.14
CA LYS A 43 3.39 -5.98 11.67
C LYS A 43 2.03 -5.60 11.13
N ILE A 44 1.99 -4.79 10.09
CA ILE A 44 0.77 -4.48 9.32
C ILE A 44 0.92 -5.14 7.96
N GLY A 45 -0.08 -5.92 7.57
CA GLY A 45 -0.20 -6.46 6.23
C GLY A 45 -0.98 -5.52 5.32
N ILE A 46 -0.60 -5.41 4.05
CA ILE A 46 -1.34 -4.64 3.04
C ILE A 46 -1.68 -5.56 1.88
N LEU A 47 -2.95 -5.63 1.54
CA LEU A 47 -3.46 -6.24 0.31
C LEU A 47 -3.77 -5.13 -0.67
N THR A 48 -3.08 -5.12 -1.81
CA THR A 48 -3.21 -4.07 -2.83
C THR A 48 -3.26 -4.68 -4.23
N PRO A 49 -3.83 -4.01 -5.23
CA PRO A 49 -3.72 -4.42 -6.62
C PRO A 49 -2.26 -4.52 -7.07
N ASP A 50 -2.00 -5.39 -8.01
CA ASP A 50 -0.65 -5.71 -8.50
C ASP A 50 0.11 -4.52 -9.08
N PHE A 51 -0.60 -3.50 -9.56
CA PHE A 51 -0.03 -2.29 -10.14
C PHE A 51 0.09 -1.09 -9.19
N ASP A 52 -0.56 -1.12 -8.00
CA ASP A 52 -0.67 0.05 -7.13
C ASP A 52 0.41 0.07 -6.03
N PRO A 53 1.44 0.92 -6.13
CA PRO A 53 2.50 1.03 -5.12
C PRO A 53 2.16 2.02 -4.00
N VAL A 54 1.08 2.82 -4.15
CA VAL A 54 0.79 3.96 -3.27
C VAL A 54 0.50 3.54 -1.84
N PRO A 55 -0.36 2.54 -1.56
CA PRO A 55 -0.66 2.15 -0.19
C PRO A 55 0.58 1.74 0.62
N GLU A 56 1.53 1.05 -0.02
CA GLU A 56 2.76 0.63 0.67
C GLU A 56 3.62 1.82 1.10
N SER A 57 3.80 2.79 0.20
CA SER A 57 4.65 3.96 0.46
C SER A 57 4.02 4.89 1.50
N GLU A 58 2.72 5.15 1.39
CA GLU A 58 2.00 6.03 2.30
C GLU A 58 1.89 5.44 3.71
N ILE A 59 1.50 4.18 3.83
CA ILE A 59 1.40 3.52 5.14
C ILE A 59 2.78 3.42 5.80
N ARG A 60 3.83 3.13 5.03
CA ARG A 60 5.20 3.11 5.55
C ARG A 60 5.66 4.49 6.05
N ALA A 61 5.31 5.55 5.33
CA ALA A 61 5.65 6.91 5.74
C ALA A 61 4.92 7.36 7.01
N MET A 62 3.71 6.84 7.26
CA MET A 62 2.91 7.15 8.43
C MET A 62 3.18 6.22 9.62
N ALA A 63 3.74 5.05 9.40
CA ALA A 63 3.94 4.05 10.45
C ALA A 63 4.98 4.53 11.47
N PRO A 64 4.68 4.43 12.77
CA PRO A 64 5.66 4.77 13.80
C PRO A 64 6.80 3.74 13.83
N SER A 65 7.93 4.15 14.43
CA SER A 65 9.06 3.23 14.67
C SER A 65 8.59 1.97 15.39
N GLY A 66 9.10 0.82 14.98
CA GLY A 66 8.72 -0.48 15.54
C GLY A 66 7.53 -1.16 14.84
N ILE A 67 6.87 -0.49 13.89
CA ILE A 67 5.89 -1.12 13.01
C ILE A 67 6.56 -1.47 11.68
N SER A 68 6.45 -2.72 11.26
CA SER A 68 6.87 -3.14 9.92
C SER A 68 5.68 -3.34 8.98
N ILE A 69 5.87 -2.96 7.73
CA ILE A 69 4.85 -3.04 6.68
C ILE A 69 5.21 -4.16 5.71
N HIS A 70 4.26 -5.05 5.48
CA HIS A 70 4.39 -6.18 4.58
C HIS A 70 3.24 -6.18 3.59
N SER A 71 3.52 -6.32 2.31
CA SER A 71 2.50 -6.23 1.27
C SER A 71 2.40 -7.53 0.49
N SER A 72 1.19 -7.84 0.10
CA SER A 72 0.90 -8.88 -0.89
C SER A 72 -0.01 -8.31 -1.97
N ARG A 73 0.22 -8.70 -3.21
CA ARG A 73 -0.45 -8.15 -4.36
C ARG A 73 -1.40 -9.16 -4.97
N ALA A 74 -2.61 -8.71 -5.29
CA ALA A 74 -3.58 -9.50 -6.01
C ALA A 74 -3.75 -8.97 -7.43
N LYS A 75 -3.90 -9.88 -8.38
CA LYS A 75 -4.10 -9.52 -9.78
C LYS A 75 -5.35 -8.69 -9.95
N TYR A 76 -5.22 -7.60 -10.71
CA TYR A 76 -6.32 -6.74 -11.09
C TYR A 76 -6.45 -6.68 -12.61
N ILE A 77 -7.65 -6.80 -13.12
CA ILE A 77 -7.97 -6.60 -14.53
C ILE A 77 -8.56 -5.19 -14.68
N ARG A 78 -7.92 -4.37 -15.51
CA ARG A 78 -8.32 -2.97 -15.71
C ARG A 78 -9.82 -2.83 -15.94
N ASN A 79 -10.44 -1.87 -15.27
CA ASN A 79 -11.87 -1.59 -15.31
C ASN A 79 -12.78 -2.72 -14.80
N ASN A 80 -12.21 -3.71 -14.10
CA ASN A 80 -12.96 -4.77 -13.46
C ASN A 80 -12.58 -4.90 -11.97
N PRO A 81 -13.16 -4.11 -11.05
CA PRO A 81 -12.88 -4.19 -9.62
C PRO A 81 -13.14 -5.57 -9.01
N SER A 82 -14.09 -6.33 -9.53
CA SER A 82 -14.38 -7.69 -9.05
C SER A 82 -13.22 -8.65 -9.27
N SER A 83 -12.38 -8.43 -10.27
CA SER A 83 -11.21 -9.27 -10.52
C SER A 83 -10.20 -9.27 -9.38
N PHE A 84 -10.10 -8.18 -8.62
CA PHE A 84 -9.29 -8.12 -7.41
C PHE A 84 -9.87 -9.01 -6.32
N VAL A 85 -11.19 -8.96 -6.12
CA VAL A 85 -11.89 -9.80 -5.14
C VAL A 85 -11.68 -11.30 -5.43
N GLU A 86 -11.73 -11.69 -6.69
CA GLU A 86 -11.52 -13.09 -7.11
C GLU A 86 -10.09 -13.59 -6.82
N ASN A 87 -9.11 -12.69 -6.85
CA ASN A 87 -7.69 -13.04 -6.73
C ASN A 87 -7.10 -12.78 -5.34
N VAL A 88 -7.81 -12.08 -4.46
CA VAL A 88 -7.25 -11.61 -3.19
C VAL A 88 -7.01 -12.74 -2.17
N GLY A 89 -7.73 -13.85 -2.26
CA GLY A 89 -7.61 -14.97 -1.31
C GLY A 89 -6.20 -15.55 -1.23
N ASN A 90 -5.55 -15.80 -2.37
CA ASN A 90 -4.18 -16.31 -2.41
C ASN A 90 -3.17 -15.29 -1.85
N ALA A 91 -3.34 -14.01 -2.21
CA ALA A 91 -2.50 -12.93 -1.71
C ALA A 91 -2.62 -12.80 -0.18
N THR A 92 -3.83 -12.98 0.35
CA THR A 92 -4.12 -12.99 1.79
C THR A 92 -3.44 -14.15 2.51
N ALA A 93 -3.53 -15.36 1.97
CA ALA A 93 -2.88 -16.54 2.54
C ALA A 93 -1.36 -16.39 2.59
N LEU A 94 -0.75 -15.82 1.57
CA LEU A 94 0.70 -15.53 1.55
C LEU A 94 1.07 -14.46 2.60
N LEU A 95 0.28 -13.41 2.72
CA LEU A 95 0.51 -12.34 3.68
C LEU A 95 0.36 -12.81 5.12
N ALA A 96 -0.57 -13.72 5.39
CA ALA A 96 -0.76 -14.32 6.72
C ALA A 96 0.50 -15.01 7.26
N ARG A 97 1.39 -15.52 6.40
CA ARG A 97 2.62 -16.22 6.80
C ARG A 97 3.62 -15.35 7.55
N VAL A 98 3.58 -14.03 7.36
CA VAL A 98 4.41 -13.10 8.15
C VAL A 98 3.77 -12.75 9.49
N ASN A 99 2.59 -13.30 9.78
CA ASN A 99 1.83 -13.11 11.03
C ASN A 99 1.62 -11.62 11.38
N PRO A 100 0.95 -10.83 10.52
CA PRO A 100 0.63 -9.45 10.83
C PRO A 100 -0.43 -9.37 11.93
N LYS A 101 -0.45 -8.26 12.67
CA LYS A 101 -1.48 -7.99 13.69
C LYS A 101 -2.81 -7.59 13.07
N VAL A 102 -2.76 -7.03 11.87
CA VAL A 102 -3.91 -6.55 11.11
C VAL A 102 -3.56 -6.57 9.62
N ILE A 103 -4.55 -6.80 8.79
CA ILE A 103 -4.43 -6.71 7.33
C ILE A 103 -5.29 -5.56 6.84
N LEU A 104 -4.69 -4.62 6.13
CA LEU A 104 -5.37 -3.55 5.43
C LEU A 104 -5.68 -4.00 4.00
N TYR A 105 -6.96 -4.03 3.65
CA TYR A 105 -7.45 -4.23 2.29
C TYR A 105 -7.53 -2.86 1.60
N ALA A 106 -6.52 -2.55 0.79
CA ALA A 106 -6.30 -1.22 0.23
C ALA A 106 -6.80 -1.10 -1.21
N PHE A 107 -8.11 -1.31 -1.44
CA PHE A 107 -8.72 -1.14 -2.75
C PHE A 107 -10.19 -0.73 -2.67
N ILE A 108 -10.44 0.56 -2.51
CA ILE A 108 -11.78 1.11 -2.24
C ILE A 108 -12.80 0.89 -3.38
N SER A 109 -12.37 0.87 -4.65
CA SER A 109 -13.30 0.68 -5.77
C SER A 109 -13.98 -0.68 -5.78
N SER A 110 -13.33 -1.72 -5.23
CA SER A 110 -13.99 -3.02 -5.05
C SER A 110 -15.05 -2.98 -3.95
N SER A 111 -14.81 -2.25 -2.86
CA SER A 111 -15.80 -2.03 -1.80
C SER A 111 -17.07 -1.38 -2.35
N TYR A 112 -16.92 -0.36 -3.17
CA TYR A 112 -18.05 0.28 -3.84
C TYR A 112 -18.81 -0.65 -4.78
N THR A 113 -18.08 -1.53 -5.46
CA THR A 113 -18.68 -2.48 -6.40
C THR A 113 -19.42 -3.61 -5.69
N LEU A 114 -18.90 -4.09 -4.58
CA LEU A 114 -19.49 -5.11 -3.74
C LEU A 114 -20.73 -4.59 -2.99
N GLY A 115 -20.66 -3.37 -2.49
CA GLY A 115 -21.58 -2.87 -1.49
C GLY A 115 -21.31 -3.45 -0.10
N VAL A 116 -21.98 -2.90 0.90
CA VAL A 116 -21.67 -3.14 2.32
C VAL A 116 -21.80 -4.61 2.74
N GLN A 117 -22.86 -5.29 2.29
CA GLN A 117 -23.09 -6.68 2.70
C GLN A 117 -22.05 -7.64 2.12
N ALA A 118 -21.81 -7.60 0.82
CA ALA A 118 -20.82 -8.49 0.19
C ALA A 118 -19.38 -8.15 0.61
N GLU A 119 -19.08 -6.90 0.93
CA GLU A 119 -17.83 -6.51 1.55
C GLU A 119 -17.64 -7.16 2.93
N GLN A 120 -18.68 -7.18 3.76
CA GLN A 120 -18.65 -7.83 5.08
C GLN A 120 -18.40 -9.35 4.95
N GLU A 121 -19.05 -9.99 3.98
CA GLU A 121 -18.82 -11.40 3.69
C GLU A 121 -17.39 -11.66 3.23
N LEU A 122 -16.82 -10.79 2.39
CA LEU A 122 -15.44 -10.86 1.97
C LEU A 122 -14.48 -10.73 3.17
N ILE A 123 -14.69 -9.77 4.06
CA ILE A 123 -13.88 -9.61 5.28
C ILE A 123 -13.86 -10.91 6.07
N GLN A 124 -15.02 -11.49 6.34
CA GLN A 124 -15.12 -12.76 7.09
C GLN A 124 -14.38 -13.91 6.39
N GLN A 125 -14.44 -13.99 5.06
CA GLN A 125 -13.70 -14.99 4.29
C GLN A 125 -12.19 -14.79 4.43
N LEU A 126 -11.69 -13.55 4.33
CA LEU A 126 -10.27 -13.24 4.45
C LEU A 126 -9.77 -13.51 5.88
N GLU A 127 -10.53 -13.15 6.90
CA GLU A 127 -10.22 -13.46 8.29
C GLU A 127 -10.19 -14.97 8.55
N LYS A 128 -11.07 -15.74 7.93
CA LYS A 128 -11.04 -17.21 7.99
C LYS A 128 -9.79 -17.78 7.33
N ILE A 129 -9.38 -17.28 6.18
CA ILE A 129 -8.14 -17.68 5.47
C ILE A 129 -6.91 -17.44 6.36
N THR A 130 -6.92 -16.39 7.16
CA THR A 130 -5.79 -15.98 8.00
C THR A 130 -5.85 -16.53 9.43
N ASN A 131 -6.78 -17.41 9.75
CA ASN A 131 -7.03 -17.92 11.11
C ASN A 131 -7.33 -16.80 12.13
N GLY A 132 -8.10 -15.80 11.72
CA GLY A 132 -8.61 -14.75 12.61
C GLY A 132 -7.77 -13.47 12.67
N ILE A 133 -6.84 -13.26 11.76
CA ILE A 133 -6.18 -11.94 11.66
C ILE A 133 -7.22 -10.91 11.19
N PRO A 134 -7.44 -9.82 11.93
CA PRO A 134 -8.42 -8.81 11.57
C PRO A 134 -8.13 -8.18 10.20
N VAL A 135 -9.17 -7.99 9.39
CA VAL A 135 -9.10 -7.33 8.09
C VAL A 135 -9.86 -6.01 8.14
N ILE A 136 -9.18 -4.92 7.83
CA ILE A 136 -9.76 -3.58 7.72
C ILE A 136 -9.79 -3.17 6.27
N VAL A 137 -10.96 -2.82 5.76
CA VAL A 137 -11.13 -2.27 4.41
C VAL A 137 -11.08 -0.74 4.44
N THR A 138 -10.55 -0.12 3.40
CA THR A 138 -10.36 1.34 3.32
C THR A 138 -11.67 2.11 3.49
N SER A 139 -12.76 1.63 2.91
CA SER A 139 -14.11 2.21 3.02
C SER A 139 -14.60 2.26 4.46
N LYS A 140 -14.45 1.16 5.21
CA LYS A 140 -14.85 1.08 6.61
C LYS A 140 -13.99 1.97 7.51
N ALA A 141 -12.68 2.00 7.27
CA ALA A 141 -11.79 2.90 8.00
C ALA A 141 -12.17 4.38 7.81
N ALA A 142 -12.54 4.77 6.57
CA ALA A 142 -13.04 6.12 6.28
C ALA A 142 -14.35 6.42 7.03
N ILE A 143 -15.30 5.48 7.03
CA ILE A 143 -16.57 5.61 7.76
C ILE A 143 -16.34 5.79 9.25
N GLU A 144 -15.47 4.99 9.85
CA GLU A 144 -15.14 5.09 11.27
C GLU A 144 -14.48 6.44 11.60
N ALA A 145 -13.57 6.92 10.75
CA ALA A 145 -12.97 8.23 10.89
C ALA A 145 -14.01 9.36 10.81
N PHE A 146 -14.92 9.33 9.85
CA PHE A 146 -15.98 10.32 9.74
C PHE A 146 -16.90 10.33 10.96
N ARG A 147 -17.25 9.16 11.48
CA ARG A 147 -18.05 9.04 12.72
C ARG A 147 -17.32 9.60 13.94
N LEU A 148 -16.02 9.35 14.04
CA LEU A 148 -15.18 9.89 15.12
C LEU A 148 -15.16 11.42 15.12
N PHE A 149 -15.13 12.04 13.94
CA PHE A 149 -15.22 13.49 13.77
C PHE A 149 -16.63 14.05 13.78
N ASN A 150 -17.66 13.22 14.04
CA ASN A 150 -19.07 13.59 13.96
C ASN A 150 -19.47 14.19 12.60
N ALA A 151 -18.76 13.85 11.54
CA ALA A 151 -19.08 14.28 10.19
C ALA A 151 -20.35 13.58 9.71
N ARG A 152 -21.38 14.36 9.37
CA ARG A 152 -22.63 13.86 8.78
C ARG A 152 -22.71 14.15 7.29
N LYS A 153 -22.11 15.26 6.89
CA LYS A 153 -22.03 15.70 5.50
C LYS A 153 -20.62 15.51 4.99
N ILE A 154 -20.48 14.84 3.87
CA ILE A 154 -19.19 14.54 3.26
C ILE A 154 -19.18 14.96 1.78
N ALA A 155 -18.02 15.37 1.31
CA ALA A 155 -17.71 15.48 -0.10
C ALA A 155 -16.79 14.32 -0.48
N VAL A 156 -17.11 13.62 -1.55
CA VAL A 156 -16.31 12.51 -2.07
C VAL A 156 -15.68 12.94 -3.38
N ILE A 157 -14.35 12.92 -3.42
CA ILE A 157 -13.59 13.26 -4.61
C ILE A 157 -12.83 12.00 -5.02
N HIS A 158 -13.13 11.50 -6.20
CA HIS A 158 -12.52 10.30 -6.75
C HIS A 158 -11.37 10.62 -7.70
N PRO A 159 -10.44 9.66 -7.88
CA PRO A 159 -9.41 9.79 -8.88
C PRO A 159 -10.01 9.95 -10.28
N PRO A 160 -9.34 10.68 -11.16
CA PRO A 160 -9.85 10.97 -12.49
C PRO A 160 -9.99 9.75 -13.42
N TRP A 161 -9.33 8.64 -13.08
CA TRP A 161 -9.45 7.37 -13.82
C TRP A 161 -10.62 6.48 -13.36
N PHE A 162 -11.39 6.89 -12.34
CA PHE A 162 -12.58 6.13 -11.97
C PHE A 162 -13.64 6.25 -13.07
N LEU A 163 -14.27 5.13 -13.39
CA LEU A 163 -15.43 5.13 -14.27
C LEU A 163 -16.63 5.80 -13.57
N ASN A 164 -17.50 6.44 -14.36
CA ASN A 164 -18.71 7.08 -13.81
C ASN A 164 -19.56 6.12 -12.98
N GLU A 165 -19.62 4.85 -13.38
CA GLU A 165 -20.31 3.82 -12.61
C GLU A 165 -19.71 3.61 -11.22
N VAL A 166 -18.38 3.51 -11.12
CA VAL A 166 -17.67 3.35 -9.84
C VAL A 166 -17.85 4.59 -8.97
N ASN A 167 -17.81 5.78 -9.58
CA ASN A 167 -18.07 7.04 -8.91
C ASN A 167 -19.47 7.07 -8.28
N SER A 168 -20.50 6.70 -9.05
CA SER A 168 -21.89 6.62 -8.55
C SER A 168 -22.05 5.58 -7.44
N LYS A 169 -21.41 4.41 -7.57
CA LYS A 169 -21.42 3.38 -6.54
C LYS A 169 -20.76 3.86 -5.24
N GLY A 170 -19.68 4.65 -5.35
CA GLY A 170 -19.03 5.25 -4.19
C GLY A 170 -19.98 6.20 -3.43
N LYS A 171 -20.75 7.03 -4.14
CA LYS A 171 -21.79 7.86 -3.54
C LYS A 171 -22.81 7.00 -2.79
N THR A 172 -23.44 6.04 -3.49
CA THR A 172 -24.44 5.15 -2.90
C THR A 172 -23.89 4.37 -1.70
N TYR A 173 -22.61 3.96 -1.74
CA TYR A 173 -21.96 3.26 -0.64
C TYR A 173 -21.97 4.10 0.64
N PHE A 174 -21.55 5.36 0.59
CA PHE A 174 -21.53 6.24 1.77
C PHE A 174 -22.95 6.65 2.20
N GLU A 175 -23.87 6.90 1.27
CA GLU A 175 -25.27 7.18 1.59
C GLU A 175 -25.94 6.02 2.32
N SER A 176 -25.61 4.77 1.96
CA SER A 176 -26.08 3.58 2.67
C SER A 176 -25.55 3.43 4.10
N GLN A 177 -24.57 4.24 4.47
CA GLN A 177 -23.95 4.32 5.80
C GLN A 177 -24.38 5.57 6.57
N ASP A 178 -25.51 6.17 6.20
CA ASP A 178 -26.12 7.36 6.82
C ASP A 178 -25.31 8.65 6.69
N PHE A 179 -24.49 8.78 5.63
CA PHE A 179 -23.84 10.04 5.30
C PHE A 179 -24.64 10.81 4.24
N ASP A 180 -24.75 12.11 4.44
CA ASP A 180 -25.24 13.06 3.43
C ASP A 180 -24.07 13.40 2.49
N VAL A 181 -24.06 12.80 1.29
CA VAL A 181 -23.01 13.03 0.29
C VAL A 181 -23.37 14.26 -0.53
N VAL A 182 -22.96 15.43 -0.03
CA VAL A 182 -23.29 16.72 -0.64
C VAL A 182 -22.57 16.99 -1.97
N PHE A 183 -21.47 16.28 -2.21
CA PHE A 183 -20.73 16.34 -3.47
C PHE A 183 -20.08 15.00 -3.74
N CYS A 184 -20.16 14.49 -4.97
CA CYS A 184 -19.44 13.32 -5.40
C CYS A 184 -19.06 13.47 -6.87
N ASN A 185 -17.77 13.58 -7.15
CA ASN A 185 -17.29 13.71 -8.52
C ASN A 185 -15.84 13.20 -8.64
N GLN A 186 -15.41 13.00 -9.87
CA GLN A 186 -14.02 12.75 -10.21
C GLN A 186 -13.26 14.07 -10.30
N LEU A 187 -11.96 14.02 -9.97
CA LEU A 187 -11.07 15.11 -10.34
C LEU A 187 -11.02 15.23 -11.85
N THR A 188 -11.15 16.47 -12.35
CA THR A 188 -10.88 16.75 -13.76
C THR A 188 -9.36 16.83 -13.93
N PRO A 189 -8.76 16.01 -14.80
CA PRO A 189 -7.32 16.09 -15.00
C PRO A 189 -6.94 17.43 -15.59
N LEU A 190 -5.96 18.07 -14.95
CA LEU A 190 -5.37 19.31 -15.47
C LEU A 190 -4.39 19.04 -16.63
N ARG A 191 -3.96 17.77 -16.80
CA ARG A 191 -3.04 17.30 -17.84
C ARG A 191 -3.30 15.82 -18.15
N ASP A 192 -2.73 15.35 -19.24
CA ASP A 192 -2.81 13.94 -19.64
C ASP A 192 -2.12 13.05 -18.60
N PHE A 193 -2.81 12.01 -18.12
CA PHE A 193 -2.36 11.14 -17.01
C PHE A 193 -1.14 10.30 -17.31
N THR A 194 -0.69 10.26 -18.53
CA THR A 194 0.45 9.44 -18.94
C THR A 194 1.76 9.89 -18.31
N GLU A 195 1.80 11.10 -17.74
CA GLU A 195 3.05 11.74 -17.27
C GLU A 195 3.13 11.94 -15.75
N LEU A 196 2.07 11.72 -14.97
CA LEU A 196 2.08 11.98 -13.53
C LEU A 196 1.86 10.70 -12.73
N ALA A 197 2.72 10.46 -11.76
CA ALA A 197 2.40 9.51 -10.70
C ALA A 197 1.12 9.95 -10.00
N PRO A 198 0.18 9.05 -9.70
CA PRO A 198 -1.13 9.40 -9.14
C PRO A 198 -1.08 10.30 -7.92
N ILE A 199 -0.08 10.13 -7.06
CA ILE A 199 0.09 10.91 -5.83
C ILE A 199 0.55 12.35 -6.08
N ASP A 200 1.38 12.56 -7.10
CA ASP A 200 1.91 13.89 -7.41
C ASP A 200 0.83 14.78 -7.98
N SER A 201 -0.12 14.20 -8.73
CA SER A 201 -1.28 14.93 -9.24
C SER A 201 -2.24 15.35 -8.12
N LEU A 202 -2.39 14.57 -7.07
CA LEU A 202 -3.22 14.91 -5.91
C LEU A 202 -2.56 15.95 -5.01
N ARG A 203 -1.24 15.84 -4.77
CA ARG A 203 -0.48 16.83 -3.97
C ARG A 203 -0.39 18.21 -4.61
N SER A 204 -0.45 18.28 -5.92
CA SER A 204 -0.44 19.58 -6.62
C SER A 204 -1.78 20.33 -6.59
N LEU A 205 -2.83 19.70 -6.08
CA LEU A 205 -4.19 20.24 -5.98
C LEU A 205 -4.58 20.66 -4.55
N LEU A 206 -3.71 20.35 -3.57
CA LEU A 206 -3.84 20.75 -2.17
C LEU A 206 -2.90 21.91 -1.87
#